data_308b3c513e728e3f109b5fb0df17631a
#
_entry.id   308b3c513e728e3f109b5fb0df17631a
#
_cell.length_a   1.000
_cell.length_b   1.000
_cell.length_c   1.000
_cell.angle_alpha   90.00
_cell.angle_beta   90.00
_cell.angle_gamma   90.00
#
_symmetry.space_group_name_H-M   'P 1'
#
loop_
_entity.id
_entity.type
_entity.pdbx_description
1 polymer ?
#
loop_
_entity_poly.entity_id
_entity_poly.type
_entity_poly.pdbx_seq_one_letter_code
_entity_poly.pdbx_strand_id
1 'polypeptide(L)'
;SVGRTQEIVFTLDKLKGQGKIGEIPVFVDSPLAVNATEVFKLHPECYDNEMHEYLRKEGDPFGFNSLHYVSELEQSKELNEMDSPAIIISASGMAQAGRVKHHIFHNIENQNCTIMMVGYCADGTLGEKLIKKPSQIKIFGELLNVNARIETLSSMSAHADHFEIIDFLSNQNKEKLKSIFLVHGELKRQERLKNGLIENGFNHIEIPILEQEFKL
;
A
#
# COMPACT_ATOMS: atom_id res chain seq x y z
N SER A 1 5.43 -2.68 1.42
CA SER A 1 4.25 -2.06 2.01
C SER A 1 4.24 -2.17 3.53
N VAL A 2 5.40 -2.04 4.13
CA VAL A 2 5.52 -1.86 5.58
C VAL A 2 4.73 -0.60 5.98
N GLY A 3 3.99 -0.66 7.08
CA GLY A 3 3.09 0.40 7.53
C GLY A 3 1.65 0.21 7.06
N ARG A 4 1.40 0.06 5.76
CA ARG A 4 0.02 -0.11 5.25
C ARG A 4 -0.69 -1.37 5.76
N THR A 5 0.02 -2.47 5.91
CA THR A 5 -0.57 -3.68 6.47
C THR A 5 -1.06 -3.41 7.90
N GLN A 6 -0.25 -2.73 8.71
CA GLN A 6 -0.58 -2.38 10.07
C GLN A 6 -1.78 -1.42 10.14
N GLU A 7 -1.84 -0.42 9.25
CA GLU A 7 -3.00 0.49 9.14
C GLU A 7 -4.29 -0.24 8.76
N ILE A 8 -4.22 -1.20 7.81
CA ILE A 8 -5.37 -2.01 7.42
C ILE A 8 -5.82 -2.87 8.60
N VAL A 9 -4.89 -3.55 9.27
CA VAL A 9 -5.19 -4.40 10.43
C VAL A 9 -5.83 -3.58 11.54
N PHE A 10 -5.28 -2.42 11.89
CA PHE A 10 -5.85 -1.49 12.86
C PHE A 10 -7.26 -1.02 12.46
N THR A 11 -7.45 -0.69 11.17
CA THR A 11 -8.76 -0.27 10.66
C THR A 11 -9.78 -1.41 10.77
N LEU A 12 -9.40 -2.64 10.47
CA LEU A 12 -10.28 -3.80 10.58
C LEU A 12 -10.67 -4.08 12.03
N ASP A 13 -9.73 -3.94 12.97
CA ASP A 13 -10.02 -4.08 14.40
C ASP A 13 -11.02 -3.02 14.86
N LYS A 14 -10.83 -1.75 14.48
CA LYS A 14 -11.80 -0.66 14.76
C LYS A 14 -13.19 -0.97 14.18
N LEU A 15 -13.27 -1.46 12.93
CA LEU A 15 -14.55 -1.79 12.30
C LEU A 15 -15.23 -2.97 12.98
N LYS A 16 -14.45 -3.94 13.45
CA LYS A 16 -14.95 -5.07 14.22
C LYS A 16 -15.50 -4.63 15.57
N GLY A 17 -14.77 -3.82 16.32
CA GLY A 17 -15.22 -3.25 17.60
C GLY A 17 -16.50 -2.41 17.45
N GLN A 18 -16.71 -1.78 16.29
CA GLN A 18 -17.93 -1.04 15.94
C GLN A 18 -19.07 -1.94 15.42
N GLY A 19 -18.89 -3.25 15.34
CA GLY A 19 -19.89 -4.18 14.78
C GLY A 19 -20.18 -4.01 13.28
N LYS A 20 -19.30 -3.32 12.54
CA LYS A 20 -19.46 -3.06 11.10
C LYS A 20 -19.03 -4.21 10.22
N ILE A 21 -18.16 -5.07 10.72
CA ILE A 21 -17.77 -6.34 10.12
C ILE A 21 -18.03 -7.46 11.12
N GLY A 22 -18.48 -8.62 10.62
CA GLY A 22 -18.73 -9.80 11.45
C GLY A 22 -17.44 -10.54 11.84
N GLU A 23 -17.60 -11.75 12.39
CA GLU A 23 -16.49 -12.64 12.78
C GLU A 23 -15.85 -13.29 11.54
N ILE A 24 -15.37 -12.46 10.59
CA ILE A 24 -14.66 -12.92 9.41
C ILE A 24 -13.18 -13.10 9.77
N PRO A 25 -12.54 -14.24 9.48
CA PRO A 25 -11.12 -14.43 9.70
C PRO A 25 -10.31 -13.49 8.79
N VAL A 26 -9.27 -12.90 9.35
CA VAL A 26 -8.33 -12.00 8.69
C VAL A 26 -6.95 -12.65 8.69
N PHE A 27 -6.36 -12.83 7.53
CA PHE A 27 -5.05 -13.42 7.38
C PHE A 27 -4.05 -12.37 6.87
N VAL A 28 -2.96 -12.18 7.59
CA VAL A 28 -1.80 -11.40 7.12
C VAL A 28 -0.81 -12.39 6.53
N ASP A 29 -0.88 -12.57 5.21
CA ASP A 29 -0.05 -13.52 4.48
C ASP A 29 1.15 -12.84 3.82
N SER A 30 2.12 -12.50 4.67
CA SER A 30 3.40 -11.90 4.26
C SER A 30 4.41 -12.00 5.40
N PRO A 31 5.49 -12.80 5.28
CA PRO A 31 6.53 -12.91 6.31
C PRO A 31 7.12 -11.55 6.69
N LEU A 32 7.34 -10.68 5.71
CA LEU A 32 7.83 -9.33 5.98
C LEU A 32 6.85 -8.50 6.81
N ALA A 33 5.54 -8.60 6.54
CA ALA A 33 4.53 -7.88 7.30
C ALA A 33 4.41 -8.42 8.73
N VAL A 34 4.51 -9.73 8.92
CA VAL A 34 4.56 -10.35 10.25
C VAL A 34 5.72 -9.78 11.07
N ASN A 35 6.95 -9.85 10.53
CA ASN A 35 8.13 -9.33 11.22
C ASN A 35 8.03 -7.82 11.49
N ALA A 36 7.50 -7.05 10.54
CA ALA A 36 7.29 -5.62 10.73
C ALA A 36 6.28 -5.33 11.85
N THR A 37 5.22 -6.12 11.97
CA THR A 37 4.24 -5.95 13.05
C THR A 37 4.86 -6.20 14.42
N GLU A 38 5.75 -7.19 14.55
CA GLU A 38 6.48 -7.40 15.80
C GLU A 38 7.36 -6.19 16.15
N VAL A 39 8.02 -5.58 15.17
CA VAL A 39 8.78 -4.34 15.40
C VAL A 39 7.85 -3.19 15.84
N PHE A 40 6.68 -3.03 15.21
CA PHE A 40 5.70 -2.02 15.63
C PHE A 40 5.29 -2.22 17.11
N LYS A 41 5.01 -3.44 17.52
CA LYS A 41 4.65 -3.75 18.92
C LYS A 41 5.76 -3.46 19.92
N LEU A 42 7.02 -3.59 19.50
CA LEU A 42 8.19 -3.32 20.37
C LEU A 42 8.46 -1.83 20.57
N HIS A 43 7.88 -0.95 19.75
CA HIS A 43 8.14 0.49 19.75
C HIS A 43 6.88 1.34 19.96
N PRO A 44 6.14 1.14 21.06
CA PRO A 44 4.93 1.93 21.34
C PRO A 44 5.23 3.43 21.51
N GLU A 45 6.46 3.82 21.85
CA GLU A 45 6.89 5.21 21.94
C GLU A 45 6.80 5.97 20.61
N CYS A 46 6.70 5.26 19.49
CA CYS A 46 6.53 5.84 18.15
C CYS A 46 5.06 6.02 17.74
N TYR A 47 4.12 5.62 18.58
CA TYR A 47 2.71 5.75 18.28
C TYR A 47 2.21 7.17 18.50
N ASP A 48 1.21 7.56 17.72
CA ASP A 48 0.50 8.81 17.93
C ASP A 48 -0.49 8.74 19.11
N ASN A 49 -1.10 9.86 19.42
CA ASN A 49 -2.05 9.95 20.51
C ASN A 49 -3.31 9.09 20.28
N GLU A 50 -3.76 8.94 19.03
CA GLU A 50 -4.92 8.11 18.70
C GLU A 50 -4.66 6.64 19.01
N MET A 51 -3.50 6.12 18.58
CA MET A 51 -3.10 4.74 18.88
C MET A 51 -2.91 4.50 20.37
N HIS A 52 -2.28 5.44 21.09
CA HIS A 52 -2.16 5.32 22.55
C HIS A 52 -3.51 5.30 23.28
N GLU A 53 -4.48 6.10 22.84
CA GLU A 53 -5.83 6.05 23.39
C GLU A 53 -6.55 4.74 23.06
N TYR A 54 -6.36 4.24 21.85
CA TYR A 54 -6.92 2.97 21.41
C TYR A 54 -6.42 1.81 22.28
N LEU A 55 -5.10 1.68 22.42
CA LEU A 55 -4.46 0.65 23.25
C LEU A 55 -4.98 0.63 24.69
N ARG A 56 -5.28 1.81 25.27
CA ARG A 56 -5.82 1.90 26.63
C ARG A 56 -7.28 1.44 26.75
N LYS A 57 -8.07 1.60 25.69
CA LYS A 57 -9.52 1.32 25.71
C LYS A 57 -9.86 -0.06 25.17
N GLU A 58 -9.24 -0.45 24.08
CA GLU A 58 -9.63 -1.61 23.27
C GLU A 58 -8.57 -2.74 23.29
N GLY A 59 -7.32 -2.44 23.66
CA GLY A 59 -6.23 -3.40 23.71
C GLY A 59 -5.36 -3.41 22.44
N ASP A 60 -4.67 -4.54 22.19
CA ASP A 60 -3.74 -4.68 21.06
C ASP A 60 -4.48 -4.88 19.72
N PRO A 61 -4.47 -3.88 18.82
CA PRO A 61 -5.16 -3.99 17.53
C PRO A 61 -4.49 -4.99 16.57
N PHE A 62 -3.28 -5.44 16.88
CA PHE A 62 -2.53 -6.43 16.11
C PHE A 62 -2.68 -7.85 16.65
N GLY A 63 -3.62 -8.10 17.57
CA GLY A 63 -3.82 -9.37 18.25
C GLY A 63 -5.29 -9.76 18.47
N PHE A 64 -6.25 -9.22 17.72
CA PHE A 64 -7.66 -9.59 17.88
C PHE A 64 -7.95 -11.04 17.43
N ASN A 65 -8.97 -11.65 18.02
CA ASN A 65 -9.22 -13.11 17.95
C ASN A 65 -9.31 -13.71 16.55
N SER A 66 -9.80 -12.98 15.53
CA SER A 66 -9.92 -13.47 14.16
C SER A 66 -8.75 -13.08 13.26
N LEU A 67 -7.68 -12.52 13.81
CA LEU A 67 -6.46 -12.17 13.06
C LEU A 67 -5.43 -13.28 13.15
N HIS A 68 -4.96 -13.72 12.00
CA HIS A 68 -3.99 -14.79 11.85
C HIS A 68 -2.80 -14.33 11.02
N TYR A 69 -1.60 -14.57 11.50
CA TYR A 69 -0.36 -14.28 10.80
C TYR A 69 0.18 -15.54 10.14
N VAL A 70 0.42 -15.47 8.82
CA VAL A 70 0.84 -16.61 8.00
C VAL A 70 2.26 -16.39 7.51
N SER A 71 3.20 -17.16 8.04
CA SER A 71 4.61 -17.13 7.64
C SER A 71 4.98 -18.28 6.70
N GLU A 72 4.38 -19.46 6.90
CA GLU A 72 4.71 -20.67 6.15
C GLU A 72 4.06 -20.70 4.77
N LEU A 73 4.77 -21.29 3.79
CA LEU A 73 4.30 -21.36 2.41
C LEU A 73 3.08 -22.29 2.27
N GLU A 74 3.07 -23.38 3.00
CA GLU A 74 1.97 -24.35 2.91
C GLU A 74 0.65 -23.76 3.44
N GLN A 75 0.72 -23.03 4.57
CA GLN A 75 -0.45 -22.30 5.07
C GLN A 75 -0.97 -21.26 4.06
N SER A 76 -0.05 -20.57 3.37
CA SER A 76 -0.43 -19.61 2.31
C SER A 76 -1.14 -20.29 1.14
N LYS A 77 -0.77 -21.51 0.78
CA LYS A 77 -1.47 -22.29 -0.25
C LYS A 77 -2.85 -22.72 0.20
N GLU A 78 -3.00 -23.17 1.45
CA GLU A 78 -4.28 -23.55 2.04
C GLU A 78 -5.32 -22.42 1.98
N LEU A 79 -4.87 -21.15 2.10
CA LEU A 79 -5.77 -19.99 1.96
C LEU A 79 -6.43 -19.89 0.58
N ASN A 80 -5.80 -20.42 -0.48
CA ASN A 80 -6.38 -20.42 -1.83
C ASN A 80 -7.43 -21.52 -2.03
N GLU A 81 -7.49 -22.48 -1.12
CA GLU A 81 -8.44 -23.63 -1.14
C GLU A 81 -9.63 -23.37 -0.20
N MET A 82 -9.67 -22.22 0.48
CA MET A 82 -10.76 -21.90 1.41
C MET A 82 -12.05 -21.57 0.68
N ASP A 83 -13.14 -22.28 1.04
CA ASP A 83 -14.49 -22.00 0.55
C ASP A 83 -15.27 -21.00 1.45
N SER A 84 -14.77 -20.72 2.65
CA SER A 84 -15.42 -19.82 3.59
C SER A 84 -14.96 -18.37 3.38
N PRO A 85 -15.80 -17.36 3.69
CA PRO A 85 -15.42 -15.95 3.60
C PRO A 85 -14.22 -15.63 4.49
N ALA A 86 -13.22 -14.96 3.92
CA ALA A 86 -12.02 -14.51 4.62
C ALA A 86 -11.48 -13.21 4.04
N ILE A 87 -10.70 -12.48 4.82
CA ILE A 87 -9.92 -11.32 4.36
C ILE A 87 -8.45 -11.74 4.33
N ILE A 88 -7.82 -11.70 3.18
CA ILE A 88 -6.39 -12.00 3.01
C ILE A 88 -5.64 -10.71 2.69
N ILE A 89 -4.74 -10.30 3.56
CA ILE A 89 -3.85 -9.15 3.39
C ILE A 89 -2.48 -9.69 2.98
N SER A 90 -2.05 -9.40 1.75
CA SER A 90 -0.80 -9.93 1.22
C SER A 90 0.00 -8.86 0.48
N ALA A 91 1.32 -9.02 0.43
CA ALA A 91 2.24 -8.15 -0.30
C ALA A 91 2.66 -8.81 -1.65
N SER A 92 3.07 -8.03 -2.66
CA SER A 92 3.34 -6.59 -2.65
C SER A 92 2.12 -5.77 -3.08
N GLY A 93 2.09 -4.49 -2.68
CA GLY A 93 0.96 -3.60 -2.97
C GLY A 93 0.69 -3.35 -4.47
N MET A 94 1.66 -3.59 -5.35
CA MET A 94 1.48 -3.48 -6.81
C MET A 94 1.12 -4.82 -7.47
N ALA A 95 0.95 -5.88 -6.69
CA ALA A 95 0.64 -7.25 -7.12
C ALA A 95 1.63 -7.86 -8.14
N GLN A 96 2.81 -7.27 -8.32
CA GLN A 96 3.78 -7.69 -9.34
C GLN A 96 4.55 -8.95 -8.93
N ALA A 97 4.76 -9.14 -7.63
CA ALA A 97 5.47 -10.26 -7.05
C ALA A 97 4.88 -10.59 -5.66
N GLY A 98 5.36 -11.68 -5.05
CA GLY A 98 4.94 -12.12 -3.73
C GLY A 98 3.67 -12.98 -3.75
N ARG A 99 3.24 -13.38 -2.56
CA ARG A 99 2.11 -14.29 -2.36
C ARG A 99 0.79 -13.72 -2.89
N VAL A 100 0.61 -12.39 -2.83
CA VAL A 100 -0.58 -11.71 -3.37
C VAL A 100 -0.86 -12.06 -4.83
N LYS A 101 0.18 -12.27 -5.64
CA LYS A 101 0.01 -12.63 -7.06
C LYS A 101 -0.60 -14.02 -7.22
N HIS A 102 -0.27 -14.95 -6.33
CA HIS A 102 -0.88 -16.28 -6.28
C HIS A 102 -2.34 -16.20 -5.81
N HIS A 103 -2.63 -15.44 -4.75
CA HIS A 103 -4.00 -15.23 -4.31
C HIS A 103 -4.88 -14.62 -5.41
N ILE A 104 -4.37 -13.64 -6.13
CA ILE A 104 -5.09 -13.05 -7.27
C ILE A 104 -5.31 -14.10 -8.36
N PHE A 105 -4.30 -14.89 -8.72
CA PHE A 105 -4.39 -15.92 -9.73
C PHE A 105 -5.50 -16.93 -9.43
N HIS A 106 -5.59 -17.41 -8.20
CA HIS A 106 -6.58 -18.40 -7.78
C HIS A 106 -8.00 -17.84 -7.63
N ASN A 107 -8.14 -16.55 -7.38
CA ASN A 107 -9.44 -15.94 -7.04
C ASN A 107 -9.99 -14.98 -8.10
N ILE A 108 -9.22 -14.63 -9.15
CA ILE A 108 -9.61 -13.62 -10.14
C ILE A 108 -10.86 -14.01 -10.96
N GLU A 109 -11.09 -15.29 -11.18
CA GLU A 109 -12.25 -15.79 -11.92
C GLU A 109 -13.47 -16.07 -11.03
N ASN A 110 -13.33 -15.93 -9.71
CA ASN A 110 -14.43 -16.14 -8.76
C ASN A 110 -15.23 -14.84 -8.56
N GLN A 111 -16.47 -14.80 -9.01
CA GLN A 111 -17.39 -13.66 -8.88
C GLN A 111 -17.74 -13.27 -7.43
N ASN A 112 -17.54 -14.19 -6.47
CA ASN A 112 -17.78 -13.94 -5.04
C ASN A 112 -16.58 -13.28 -4.36
N CYS A 113 -15.44 -13.16 -5.06
CA CYS A 113 -14.23 -12.54 -4.52
C CYS A 113 -14.15 -11.04 -4.86
N THR A 114 -13.55 -10.31 -3.96
CA THR A 114 -13.18 -8.88 -4.18
C THR A 114 -11.66 -8.75 -4.04
N ILE A 115 -11.02 -8.19 -5.06
CA ILE A 115 -9.60 -7.84 -5.02
C ILE A 115 -9.51 -6.34 -4.80
N MET A 116 -8.99 -5.95 -3.64
CA MET A 116 -8.83 -4.55 -3.25
C MET A 116 -7.38 -4.12 -3.41
N MET A 117 -7.14 -3.18 -4.32
CA MET A 117 -5.83 -2.56 -4.47
C MET A 117 -5.70 -1.37 -3.51
N VAL A 118 -4.74 -1.48 -2.59
CA VAL A 118 -4.53 -0.46 -1.55
C VAL A 118 -3.31 0.40 -1.88
N GLY A 119 -3.57 1.67 -2.14
CA GLY A 119 -2.56 2.66 -2.51
C GLY A 119 -2.25 2.71 -4.01
N TYR A 120 -1.13 3.35 -4.33
CA TYR A 120 -0.70 3.59 -5.70
C TYR A 120 -0.09 2.33 -6.35
N CYS A 121 -0.43 2.11 -7.61
CA CYS A 121 0.19 1.10 -8.47
C CYS A 121 0.86 1.80 -9.66
N ALA A 122 2.15 1.56 -9.85
CA ALA A 122 2.92 2.12 -10.97
C ALA A 122 2.47 1.52 -12.31
N ASP A 123 2.63 2.30 -13.39
CA ASP A 123 2.30 1.89 -14.74
C ASP A 123 3.01 0.58 -15.14
N GLY A 124 2.31 -0.28 -15.85
CA GLY A 124 2.79 -1.57 -16.30
C GLY A 124 2.73 -2.71 -15.27
N THR A 125 2.40 -2.41 -14.00
CA THR A 125 2.24 -3.43 -12.96
C THR A 125 0.93 -4.20 -13.10
N LEU A 126 0.85 -5.40 -12.48
CA LEU A 126 -0.39 -6.18 -12.45
C LEU A 126 -1.50 -5.40 -11.71
N GLY A 127 -1.16 -4.73 -10.61
CA GLY A 127 -2.12 -3.93 -9.85
C GLY A 127 -2.71 -2.78 -10.67
N GLU A 128 -1.88 -2.06 -11.43
CA GLU A 128 -2.35 -1.00 -12.33
C GLU A 128 -3.28 -1.54 -13.42
N LYS A 129 -2.93 -2.69 -14.03
CA LYS A 129 -3.79 -3.34 -15.01
C LYS A 129 -5.14 -3.74 -14.42
N LEU A 130 -5.18 -4.26 -13.20
CA LEU A 130 -6.41 -4.62 -12.50
C LEU A 130 -7.29 -3.41 -12.20
N ILE A 131 -6.69 -2.28 -11.78
CA ILE A 131 -7.42 -1.03 -11.53
C ILE A 131 -8.19 -0.55 -12.75
N LYS A 132 -7.70 -0.83 -13.95
CA LYS A 132 -8.38 -0.52 -15.22
C LYS A 132 -9.59 -1.44 -15.51
N LYS A 133 -9.85 -2.42 -14.65
CA LYS A 133 -11.00 -3.37 -14.73
C LYS A 133 -11.10 -4.05 -16.11
N PRO A 134 -10.04 -4.70 -16.61
CA PRO A 134 -10.09 -5.40 -17.90
C PRO A 134 -11.03 -6.61 -17.80
N SER A 135 -11.58 -7.06 -18.94
CA SER A 135 -12.36 -8.32 -18.97
C SER A 135 -11.48 -9.56 -18.83
N GLN A 136 -10.22 -9.47 -19.27
CA GLN A 136 -9.23 -10.55 -19.18
C GLN A 136 -7.86 -10.00 -18.81
N ILE A 137 -7.07 -10.81 -18.11
CA ILE A 137 -5.71 -10.43 -17.68
C ILE A 137 -4.77 -11.64 -17.76
N LYS A 138 -3.50 -11.38 -18.08
CA LYS A 138 -2.48 -12.43 -18.13
C LYS A 138 -1.69 -12.48 -16.81
N ILE A 139 -1.74 -13.63 -16.13
CA ILE A 139 -1.01 -13.89 -14.88
C ILE A 139 -0.26 -15.22 -15.02
N PHE A 140 1.01 -15.28 -14.67
CA PHE A 140 1.89 -16.46 -14.82
C PHE A 140 1.90 -17.08 -16.23
N GLY A 141 1.59 -16.29 -17.26
CA GLY A 141 1.55 -16.77 -18.64
C GLY A 141 0.16 -17.22 -19.10
N GLU A 142 -0.80 -17.41 -18.21
CA GLU A 142 -2.17 -17.81 -18.48
C GLU A 142 -3.09 -16.60 -18.64
N LEU A 143 -4.04 -16.68 -19.57
CA LEU A 143 -5.06 -15.66 -19.79
C LEU A 143 -6.31 -16.05 -18.99
N LEU A 144 -6.68 -15.20 -18.02
CA LEU A 144 -7.77 -15.45 -17.08
C LEU A 144 -8.86 -14.39 -17.26
N ASN A 145 -10.12 -14.77 -17.02
CA ASN A 145 -11.24 -13.84 -17.00
C ASN A 145 -11.24 -13.07 -15.67
N VAL A 146 -11.57 -11.79 -15.70
CA VAL A 146 -11.70 -10.97 -14.50
C VAL A 146 -13.16 -10.95 -14.07
N ASN A 147 -13.57 -11.94 -13.28
CA ASN A 147 -14.91 -12.07 -12.74
C ASN A 147 -15.00 -11.53 -11.31
N ALA A 148 -13.88 -11.53 -10.58
CA ALA A 148 -13.79 -10.93 -9.26
C ALA A 148 -14.05 -9.41 -9.32
N ARG A 149 -14.65 -8.88 -8.27
CA ARG A 149 -14.84 -7.44 -8.12
C ARG A 149 -13.50 -6.76 -7.85
N ILE A 150 -13.16 -5.75 -8.64
CA ILE A 150 -11.93 -4.96 -8.44
C ILE A 150 -12.28 -3.63 -7.78
N GLU A 151 -11.69 -3.38 -6.61
CA GLU A 151 -11.86 -2.15 -5.84
C GLU A 151 -10.51 -1.49 -5.56
N THR A 152 -10.55 -0.18 -5.33
CA THR A 152 -9.34 0.61 -5.02
C THR A 152 -9.54 1.45 -3.78
N LEU A 153 -8.54 1.47 -2.91
CA LEU A 153 -8.48 2.32 -1.74
C LEU A 153 -7.22 3.18 -1.82
N SER A 154 -7.37 4.40 -2.30
CA SER A 154 -6.24 5.32 -2.55
C SER A 154 -5.79 6.11 -1.32
N SER A 155 -6.62 6.21 -0.28
CA SER A 155 -6.40 7.04 0.90
C SER A 155 -5.30 6.54 1.84
N MET A 156 -4.82 5.32 1.67
CA MET A 156 -3.76 4.73 2.51
C MET A 156 -2.37 4.83 1.87
N SER A 157 -2.06 5.91 1.15
CA SER A 157 -0.71 6.15 0.66
C SER A 157 0.14 6.79 1.77
N ALA A 158 1.28 6.16 2.10
CA ALA A 158 2.27 6.73 3.02
C ALA A 158 3.29 7.64 2.31
N HIS A 159 3.13 7.87 1.00
CA HIS A 159 3.96 8.80 0.25
C HIS A 159 3.39 10.21 0.39
N ALA A 160 4.28 11.18 0.61
CA ALA A 160 3.93 12.58 0.60
C ALA A 160 3.24 12.95 -0.73
N ASP A 161 2.17 13.70 -0.65
CA ASP A 161 1.52 14.24 -1.81
C ASP A 161 2.22 15.50 -2.34
N HIS A 162 1.68 16.07 -3.42
CA HIS A 162 2.24 17.27 -4.04
C HIS A 162 2.32 18.46 -3.07
N PHE A 163 1.32 18.64 -2.23
CA PHE A 163 1.27 19.77 -1.30
C PHE A 163 2.19 19.55 -0.10
N GLU A 164 2.25 18.35 0.42
CA GLU A 164 3.14 17.97 1.52
C GLU A 164 4.61 18.12 1.14
N ILE A 165 5.00 17.77 -0.11
CA ILE A 165 6.35 17.99 -0.62
C ILE A 165 6.69 19.49 -0.68
N ILE A 166 5.75 20.31 -1.18
CA ILE A 166 5.95 21.77 -1.26
C ILE A 166 6.05 22.37 0.14
N ASP A 167 5.19 21.97 1.06
CA ASP A 167 5.21 22.42 2.46
C ASP A 167 6.52 22.04 3.15
N PHE A 168 6.96 20.80 3.01
CA PHE A 168 8.26 20.35 3.53
C PHE A 168 9.42 21.21 3.01
N LEU A 169 9.44 21.49 1.71
CA LEU A 169 10.47 22.32 1.11
C LEU A 169 10.35 23.81 1.50
N SER A 170 9.15 24.29 1.87
CA SER A 170 8.94 25.69 2.25
C SER A 170 9.73 26.09 3.50
N ASN A 171 10.12 25.12 4.33
CA ASN A 171 10.99 25.32 5.48
C ASN A 171 12.48 25.56 5.09
N GLN A 172 12.84 25.42 3.82
CA GLN A 172 14.19 25.67 3.34
C GLN A 172 14.39 27.15 2.99
N ASN A 173 15.62 27.65 3.20
CA ASN A 173 15.99 28.98 2.74
C ASN A 173 16.15 28.97 1.21
N LYS A 174 15.18 29.52 0.49
CA LYS A 174 15.12 29.51 -0.98
C LYS A 174 16.31 30.27 -1.63
N GLU A 175 16.84 31.27 -0.98
CA GLU A 175 17.98 32.05 -1.49
C GLU A 175 19.31 31.27 -1.42
N LYS A 176 19.40 30.32 -0.48
CA LYS A 176 20.58 29.46 -0.30
C LYS A 176 20.52 28.17 -1.10
N LEU A 177 19.34 27.82 -1.58
CA LEU A 177 19.12 26.62 -2.38
C LEU A 177 19.70 26.80 -3.78
N LYS A 178 20.73 26.05 -4.12
CA LYS A 178 21.37 26.13 -5.44
C LYS A 178 20.55 25.44 -6.52
N SER A 179 20.04 24.23 -6.22
CA SER A 179 19.24 23.43 -7.16
C SER A 179 18.37 22.43 -6.43
N ILE A 180 17.23 22.08 -7.02
CA ILE A 180 16.34 20.99 -6.62
C ILE A 180 16.32 19.98 -7.75
N PHE A 181 16.64 18.72 -7.47
CA PHE A 181 16.61 17.64 -8.45
C PHE A 181 15.41 16.72 -8.16
N LEU A 182 14.48 16.65 -9.10
CA LEU A 182 13.33 15.75 -9.03
C LEU A 182 13.71 14.43 -9.68
N VAL A 183 13.99 13.43 -8.84
CA VAL A 183 14.40 12.09 -9.27
C VAL A 183 13.35 11.07 -8.85
N HIS A 184 13.24 10.00 -9.62
CA HIS A 184 12.27 8.93 -9.41
C HIS A 184 10.81 9.38 -9.60
N GLY A 185 10.02 8.57 -10.31
CA GLY A 185 8.62 8.86 -10.63
C GLY A 185 8.37 9.11 -12.12
N GLU A 186 7.11 9.23 -12.47
CA GLU A 186 6.67 9.49 -13.84
C GLU A 186 6.95 10.94 -14.24
N LEU A 187 7.48 11.15 -15.45
CA LEU A 187 7.84 12.48 -15.97
C LEU A 187 6.70 13.50 -15.81
N LYS A 188 5.48 13.14 -16.16
CA LYS A 188 4.31 14.01 -16.03
C LYS A 188 4.05 14.46 -14.59
N ARG A 189 4.33 13.60 -13.60
CA ARG A 189 4.20 13.93 -12.17
C ARG A 189 5.34 14.83 -11.71
N GLN A 190 6.56 14.56 -12.18
CA GLN A 190 7.72 15.42 -11.90
C GLN A 190 7.51 16.82 -12.47
N GLU A 191 7.01 16.95 -13.72
CA GLU A 191 6.68 18.23 -14.35
C GLU A 191 5.61 19.01 -13.56
N ARG A 192 4.56 18.31 -13.08
CA ARG A 192 3.55 18.94 -12.23
C ARG A 192 4.14 19.45 -10.92
N LEU A 193 4.99 18.66 -10.27
CA LEU A 193 5.67 19.06 -9.03
C LEU A 193 6.62 20.24 -9.29
N LYS A 194 7.39 20.22 -10.39
CA LYS A 194 8.26 21.33 -10.83
C LYS A 194 7.45 22.62 -10.95
N ASN A 195 6.32 22.59 -11.63
CA ASN A 195 5.47 23.78 -11.79
C ASN A 195 4.94 24.29 -10.44
N GLY A 196 4.46 23.40 -9.56
CA GLY A 196 4.02 23.79 -8.23
C GLY A 196 5.14 24.40 -7.38
N LEU A 197 6.36 23.89 -7.47
CA LEU A 197 7.51 24.46 -6.78
C LEU A 197 7.86 25.86 -7.33
N ILE A 198 7.81 26.06 -8.65
CA ILE A 198 8.03 27.37 -9.29
C ILE A 198 6.98 28.39 -8.81
N GLU A 199 5.70 28.01 -8.80
CA GLU A 199 4.59 28.83 -8.28
C GLU A 199 4.78 29.23 -6.82
N ASN A 200 5.45 28.38 -6.02
CA ASN A 200 5.81 28.66 -4.64
C ASN A 200 7.19 29.32 -4.46
N GLY A 201 7.77 29.85 -5.54
CA GLY A 201 8.99 30.68 -5.50
C GLY A 201 10.30 29.91 -5.37
N PHE A 202 10.32 28.63 -5.72
CA PHE A 202 11.57 27.88 -5.87
C PHE A 202 12.14 28.05 -7.29
N ASN A 203 13.46 28.17 -7.39
CA ASN A 203 14.19 28.32 -8.63
C ASN A 203 15.14 27.13 -8.84
N HIS A 204 15.69 27.02 -10.05
CA HIS A 204 16.69 25.98 -10.39
C HIS A 204 16.21 24.55 -10.10
N ILE A 205 15.04 24.20 -10.65
CA ILE A 205 14.45 22.88 -10.50
C ILE A 205 14.71 22.05 -11.75
N GLU A 206 15.41 20.95 -11.58
CA GLU A 206 15.84 20.06 -12.65
C GLU A 206 15.13 18.70 -12.58
N ILE A 207 14.82 18.13 -13.73
CA ILE A 207 14.36 16.76 -13.88
C ILE A 207 15.45 16.02 -14.64
N PRO A 208 16.40 15.37 -13.94
CA PRO A 208 17.54 14.74 -14.60
C PRO A 208 17.14 13.59 -15.53
N ILE A 209 17.80 13.50 -16.66
CA ILE A 209 17.78 12.30 -17.49
C ILE A 209 18.97 11.41 -17.13
N LEU A 210 18.92 10.14 -17.57
CA LEU A 210 20.00 9.18 -17.32
C LEU A 210 21.34 9.73 -17.81
N GLU A 211 22.39 9.64 -16.98
CA GLU A 211 23.77 10.09 -17.26
C GLU A 211 23.94 11.59 -17.46
N GLN A 212 22.95 12.41 -17.11
CA GLN A 212 23.09 13.87 -17.15
C GLN A 212 23.97 14.38 -16.01
N GLU A 213 24.97 15.17 -16.35
CA GLU A 213 25.88 15.80 -15.40
C GLU A 213 25.44 17.24 -15.08
N PHE A 214 25.58 17.63 -13.82
CA PHE A 214 25.29 18.97 -13.32
C PHE A 214 26.51 19.55 -12.61
N LYS A 215 26.81 20.83 -12.83
CA LYS A 215 27.76 21.57 -12.01
C LYS A 215 27.00 22.31 -10.90
N LEU A 216 27.34 22.03 -9.66
CA LEU A 216 26.73 22.60 -8.45
C LEU A 216 27.48 23.83 -7.94
#